data_6fecb41f99822438e40e9eb3872cefec
#
_entry.id   6fecb41f99822438e40e9eb3872cefec
#
_cell.length_a   1.000
_cell.length_b   1.000
_cell.length_c   1.000
_cell.angle_alpha   90.00
_cell.angle_beta   90.00
_cell.angle_gamma   90.00
#
_symmetry.space_group_name_H-M   'P 1'
#
loop_
_entity.id
_entity.type
_entity.pdbx_description
1 polymer ?
#
loop_
_entity_poly.entity_id
_entity_poly.type
_entity_poly.pdbx_seq_one_letter_code
_entity_poly.pdbx_strand_id
1 'polypeptide(L)'
;MQETQDNDLKIALFCGGSGTRMWPMSRKALPKQFQPLIKGESTFEMLVNKLTKKFPPHNIFPVTTRDNVGWIVKLAPNIPLENIIIEPEMRDTAAAVGLTAAVLDKKFKNPFVLGLWCDHVVRNEAEFLNAITLAHKTAREMDKFVEIGVRPTTPNVALGYFKVGKMLKKSDGMAIFEFVAQIEKPDYTDAKKFVSSWEYLWHVGYGVWSAKKMLAKLEKHFKEGYKAILEIQKAWGTPDQEKVIKREYEKIPKNSIDYAVNSHLTSQDQVIISADLGWRDVGTWNELKDEMANKSADSIMQGQVMDIDLTDCLIYSQTEQKIIAAIGLESLIIVDTQDALLICAKNRTQDVKKIIEKLKEDKKDTYL
;
A
#
# COMPACT_ATOMS: atom_id res chain seq x y z
N MET A 1 22.96 -22.29 -11.97
CA MET A 1 22.79 -20.97 -12.64
C MET A 1 21.43 -20.31 -12.39
N GLN A 2 20.48 -20.92 -11.66
CA GLN A 2 19.21 -20.30 -11.24
C GLN A 2 19.33 -19.41 -9.98
N GLU A 3 20.24 -19.72 -9.07
CA GLU A 3 20.41 -18.96 -7.80
C GLU A 3 20.90 -17.51 -7.95
N THR A 4 21.51 -17.14 -9.08
CA THR A 4 22.00 -15.76 -9.30
C THR A 4 20.96 -14.82 -9.88
N GLN A 5 19.80 -15.32 -10.38
CA GLN A 5 18.78 -14.49 -11.03
C GLN A 5 17.79 -13.83 -10.06
N ASP A 6 17.56 -14.42 -8.87
CA ASP A 6 16.62 -13.90 -7.86
C ASP A 6 17.28 -12.94 -6.84
N ASN A 7 18.59 -12.78 -6.89
CA ASN A 7 19.30 -12.01 -5.85
C ASN A 7 19.32 -10.49 -6.10
N ASP A 8 18.95 -10.01 -7.28
CA ASP A 8 18.91 -8.58 -7.60
C ASP A 8 17.54 -7.90 -7.34
N LEU A 9 16.47 -8.69 -7.07
CA LEU A 9 15.18 -8.15 -6.66
C LEU A 9 15.18 -7.81 -5.17
N LYS A 10 14.85 -6.57 -4.84
CA LYS A 10 14.61 -6.09 -3.47
C LYS A 10 13.16 -5.68 -3.34
N ILE A 11 12.52 -6.04 -2.24
CA ILE A 11 11.09 -5.82 -2.03
C ILE A 11 10.92 -4.71 -1.01
N ALA A 12 10.49 -3.54 -1.45
CA ALA A 12 10.21 -2.41 -0.58
C ALA A 12 8.75 -2.49 -0.11
N LEU A 13 8.54 -2.59 1.21
CA LEU A 13 7.23 -2.55 1.83
C LEU A 13 6.98 -1.16 2.40
N PHE A 14 6.18 -0.35 1.72
CA PHE A 14 5.83 0.98 2.19
C PHE A 14 4.77 0.89 3.28
N CYS A 15 5.19 1.12 4.52
CA CYS A 15 4.38 1.02 5.73
C CYS A 15 4.01 2.41 6.28
N GLY A 16 3.92 3.40 5.39
CA GLY A 16 3.46 4.75 5.71
C GLY A 16 1.93 4.84 5.77
N GLY A 17 1.45 6.01 6.22
CA GLY A 17 0.02 6.30 6.29
C GLY A 17 -0.55 6.12 7.70
N SER A 18 -1.39 7.09 8.11
CA SER A 18 -2.00 7.11 9.44
C SER A 18 -3.31 6.33 9.54
N GLY A 19 -3.88 5.89 8.40
CA GLY A 19 -5.13 5.12 8.37
C GLY A 19 -6.32 5.80 9.07
N THR A 20 -6.41 7.11 9.09
CA THR A 20 -7.38 7.90 9.88
C THR A 20 -8.83 7.50 9.67
N ARG A 21 -9.20 6.97 8.50
CA ARG A 21 -10.57 6.51 8.20
C ARG A 21 -10.96 5.22 8.94
N MET A 22 -9.98 4.53 9.55
CA MET A 22 -10.19 3.33 10.38
C MET A 22 -10.20 3.66 11.88
N TRP A 23 -10.36 4.94 12.26
CA TRP A 23 -10.62 5.30 13.64
C TRP A 23 -11.94 4.63 14.12
N PRO A 24 -12.04 4.16 15.37
CA PRO A 24 -11.15 4.33 16.51
C PRO A 24 -10.03 3.29 16.64
N MET A 25 -9.95 2.30 15.77
CA MET A 25 -8.88 1.29 15.81
C MET A 25 -7.52 1.86 15.38
N SER A 26 -7.49 2.55 14.23
CA SER A 26 -6.25 3.17 13.78
C SER A 26 -5.94 4.42 14.58
N ARG A 27 -4.77 4.46 15.19
CA ARG A 27 -4.25 5.54 16.03
C ARG A 27 -2.83 5.89 15.58
N LYS A 28 -2.36 7.06 15.99
CA LYS A 28 -0.96 7.47 15.76
C LYS A 28 0.05 6.43 16.26
N ALA A 29 -0.22 5.88 17.47
CA ALA A 29 0.65 4.86 18.09
C ALA A 29 0.51 3.46 17.46
N LEU A 30 -0.59 3.16 16.77
CA LEU A 30 -0.84 1.87 16.12
C LEU A 30 -1.62 2.07 14.82
N PRO A 31 -0.94 2.36 13.70
CA PRO A 31 -1.56 2.52 12.38
C PRO A 31 -2.27 1.26 11.87
N LYS A 32 -3.24 1.46 10.98
CA LYS A 32 -4.13 0.39 10.48
C LYS A 32 -3.42 -0.86 9.97
N GLN A 33 -2.29 -0.69 9.27
CA GLN A 33 -1.55 -1.78 8.66
C GLN A 33 -0.92 -2.75 9.67
N PHE A 34 -0.80 -2.34 10.93
CA PHE A 34 -0.29 -3.17 12.04
C PHE A 34 -1.40 -3.65 12.97
N GLN A 35 -2.65 -3.29 12.71
CA GLN A 35 -3.82 -3.73 13.46
C GLN A 35 -4.26 -5.13 13.02
N PRO A 36 -4.59 -6.06 13.95
CA PRO A 36 -5.05 -7.41 13.63
C PRO A 36 -6.52 -7.42 13.18
N LEU A 37 -6.82 -6.70 12.08
CA LEU A 37 -8.18 -6.43 11.61
C LEU A 37 -8.84 -7.61 10.90
N ILE A 38 -8.07 -8.51 10.30
CA ILE A 38 -8.59 -9.58 9.45
C ILE A 38 -8.20 -10.92 10.07
N LYS A 39 -9.16 -11.61 10.66
CA LYS A 39 -8.96 -12.93 11.29
C LYS A 39 -7.81 -12.97 12.31
N GLY A 40 -7.57 -11.86 13.01
CA GLY A 40 -6.51 -11.74 14.01
C GLY A 40 -5.13 -11.43 13.44
N GLU A 41 -4.98 -11.22 12.14
CA GLU A 41 -3.74 -10.79 11.49
C GLU A 41 -3.85 -9.37 10.97
N SER A 42 -2.72 -8.66 10.93
CA SER A 42 -2.59 -7.36 10.26
C SER A 42 -2.32 -7.55 8.77
N THR A 43 -2.65 -6.53 7.96
CA THR A 43 -2.34 -6.56 6.52
C THR A 43 -0.83 -6.65 6.27
N PHE A 44 -0.01 -6.04 7.14
CA PHE A 44 1.44 -6.15 7.10
C PHE A 44 1.90 -7.61 7.31
N GLU A 45 1.41 -8.30 8.37
CA GLU A 45 1.75 -9.72 8.62
C GLU A 45 1.32 -10.61 7.47
N MET A 46 0.07 -10.45 7.02
CA MET A 46 -0.45 -11.21 5.87
C MET A 46 0.43 -11.06 4.62
N LEU A 47 0.90 -9.83 4.34
CA LEU A 47 1.76 -9.57 3.19
C LEU A 47 3.14 -10.20 3.36
N VAL A 48 3.79 -10.02 4.52
CA VAL A 48 5.11 -10.61 4.82
C VAL A 48 5.03 -12.13 4.77
N ASN A 49 4.01 -12.74 5.38
CA ASN A 49 3.80 -14.20 5.38
C ASN A 49 3.67 -14.76 3.95
N LYS A 50 2.99 -14.03 3.04
CA LYS A 50 2.91 -14.44 1.63
C LYS A 50 4.27 -14.33 0.92
N LEU A 51 4.95 -13.21 1.09
CA LEU A 51 6.21 -12.94 0.40
C LEU A 51 7.31 -13.93 0.83
N THR A 52 7.39 -14.25 2.12
CA THR A 52 8.45 -15.14 2.67
C THR A 52 8.32 -16.60 2.24
N LYS A 53 7.18 -17.00 1.64
CA LYS A 53 7.04 -18.31 1.00
C LYS A 53 7.91 -18.47 -0.26
N LYS A 54 8.28 -17.38 -0.89
CA LYS A 54 9.06 -17.39 -2.15
C LYS A 54 10.33 -16.55 -2.09
N PHE A 55 10.31 -15.46 -1.35
CA PHE A 55 11.42 -14.51 -1.28
C PHE A 55 12.05 -14.54 0.11
N PRO A 56 13.39 -14.62 0.21
CA PRO A 56 14.05 -14.66 1.51
C PRO A 56 13.88 -13.33 2.25
N PRO A 57 13.72 -13.34 3.60
CA PRO A 57 13.50 -12.14 4.41
C PRO A 57 14.56 -11.05 4.23
N HIS A 58 15.82 -11.43 3.93
CA HIS A 58 16.89 -10.46 3.68
C HIS A 58 16.75 -9.65 2.38
N ASN A 59 15.80 -10.01 1.51
CA ASN A 59 15.43 -9.21 0.33
C ASN A 59 14.22 -8.29 0.57
N ILE A 60 13.65 -8.28 1.79
CA ILE A 60 12.49 -7.46 2.17
C ILE A 60 12.98 -6.24 2.95
N PHE A 61 12.54 -5.06 2.53
CA PHE A 61 12.92 -3.75 3.06
C PHE A 61 11.68 -2.95 3.45
N PRO A 62 11.24 -3.03 4.72
CA PRO A 62 10.17 -2.15 5.20
C PRO A 62 10.62 -0.69 5.20
N VAL A 63 9.75 0.19 4.69
CA VAL A 63 9.96 1.64 4.63
C VAL A 63 8.94 2.30 5.54
N THR A 64 9.38 2.98 6.59
CA THR A 64 8.49 3.48 7.64
C THR A 64 9.09 4.61 8.44
N THR A 65 8.30 5.25 9.32
CA THR A 65 8.81 6.21 10.29
C THR A 65 9.36 5.52 11.54
N ARG A 66 10.19 6.23 12.32
CA ARG A 66 10.80 5.70 13.54
C ARG A 66 9.79 5.13 14.54
N ASP A 67 8.63 5.75 14.66
CA ASP A 67 7.58 5.35 15.62
C ASP A 67 7.02 3.94 15.31
N ASN A 68 7.09 3.50 14.07
CA ASN A 68 6.54 2.23 13.62
C ASN A 68 7.55 1.06 13.62
N VAL A 69 8.84 1.32 13.83
CA VAL A 69 9.90 0.28 13.80
C VAL A 69 9.60 -0.86 14.76
N GLY A 70 9.12 -0.52 15.98
CA GLY A 70 8.77 -1.52 16.98
C GLY A 70 7.69 -2.52 16.52
N TRP A 71 6.72 -2.06 15.73
CA TRP A 71 5.68 -2.93 15.17
C TRP A 71 6.25 -3.86 14.10
N ILE A 72 7.13 -3.38 13.23
CA ILE A 72 7.78 -4.22 12.21
C ILE A 72 8.60 -5.33 12.87
N VAL A 73 9.42 -4.98 13.85
CA VAL A 73 10.24 -5.96 14.60
C VAL A 73 9.38 -7.00 15.30
N LYS A 74 8.26 -6.58 15.89
CA LYS A 74 7.33 -7.49 16.58
C LYS A 74 6.62 -8.45 15.63
N LEU A 75 6.13 -7.93 14.49
CA LEU A 75 5.24 -8.66 13.57
C LEU A 75 6.01 -9.42 12.48
N ALA A 76 7.25 -9.04 12.20
CA ALA A 76 8.11 -9.68 11.20
C ALA A 76 9.56 -9.83 11.70
N PRO A 77 9.80 -10.61 12.79
CA PRO A 77 11.10 -10.70 13.45
C PRO A 77 12.20 -11.32 12.57
N ASN A 78 11.83 -11.99 11.49
CA ASN A 78 12.78 -12.61 10.55
C ASN A 78 13.35 -11.60 9.52
N ILE A 79 12.82 -10.40 9.42
CA ILE A 79 13.38 -9.35 8.57
C ILE A 79 14.55 -8.69 9.30
N PRO A 80 15.76 -8.64 8.68
CA PRO A 80 16.92 -7.99 9.31
C PRO A 80 16.66 -6.53 9.65
N LEU A 81 17.09 -6.09 10.85
CA LEU A 81 16.91 -4.71 11.30
C LEU A 81 17.55 -3.67 10.36
N GLU A 82 18.71 -4.01 9.80
CA GLU A 82 19.43 -3.17 8.83
C GLU A 82 18.73 -3.02 7.49
N ASN A 83 17.65 -3.77 7.26
CA ASN A 83 16.80 -3.63 6.09
C ASN A 83 15.67 -2.62 6.31
N ILE A 84 15.39 -2.20 7.54
CA ILE A 84 14.35 -1.20 7.80
C ILE A 84 14.86 0.17 7.36
N ILE A 85 14.22 0.75 6.34
CA ILE A 85 14.51 2.10 5.85
C ILE A 85 13.62 3.07 6.62
N ILE A 86 14.25 3.96 7.39
CA ILE A 86 13.55 4.87 8.31
C ILE A 86 13.47 6.26 7.69
N GLU A 87 12.24 6.72 7.44
CA GLU A 87 11.91 8.10 7.10
C GLU A 87 11.90 8.94 8.38
N PRO A 88 12.58 10.10 8.44
CA PRO A 88 12.54 10.95 9.63
C PRO A 88 11.18 11.60 9.87
N GLU A 89 10.42 11.81 8.81
CA GLU A 89 9.05 12.35 8.83
C GLU A 89 8.28 11.91 7.57
N MET A 90 6.95 12.03 7.59
CA MET A 90 6.12 11.75 6.43
C MET A 90 6.18 12.90 5.40
N ARG A 91 6.65 12.61 4.18
CA ARG A 91 6.78 13.54 3.06
C ARG A 91 6.11 13.07 1.76
N ASP A 92 5.08 12.22 1.91
CA ASP A 92 4.38 11.59 0.80
C ASP A 92 5.25 10.60 0.02
N THR A 93 4.67 9.93 -0.97
CA THR A 93 5.24 8.72 -1.58
C THR A 93 6.46 8.97 -2.47
N ALA A 94 6.60 10.16 -3.06
CA ALA A 94 7.80 10.49 -3.85
C ALA A 94 9.08 10.51 -2.99
N ALA A 95 8.99 11.00 -1.75
CA ALA A 95 10.11 11.00 -0.82
C ALA A 95 10.47 9.58 -0.37
N ALA A 96 9.47 8.75 0.00
CA ALA A 96 9.67 7.38 0.42
C ALA A 96 10.29 6.51 -0.69
N VAL A 97 9.75 6.58 -1.92
CA VAL A 97 10.27 5.86 -3.09
C VAL A 97 11.68 6.33 -3.45
N GLY A 98 11.92 7.64 -3.42
CA GLY A 98 13.23 8.22 -3.70
C GLY A 98 14.30 7.82 -2.69
N LEU A 99 13.98 7.86 -1.38
CA LEU A 99 14.87 7.36 -0.32
C LEU A 99 15.17 5.88 -0.53
N THR A 100 14.16 5.08 -0.80
CA THR A 100 14.30 3.65 -1.05
C THR A 100 15.22 3.37 -2.24
N ALA A 101 14.99 4.06 -3.36
CA ALA A 101 15.83 3.93 -4.55
C ALA A 101 17.30 4.27 -4.25
N ALA A 102 17.54 5.38 -3.53
CA ALA A 102 18.88 5.83 -3.18
C ALA A 102 19.61 4.84 -2.25
N VAL A 103 18.90 4.35 -1.22
CA VAL A 103 19.47 3.38 -0.27
C VAL A 103 19.81 2.06 -0.94
N LEU A 104 18.90 1.53 -1.74
CA LEU A 104 19.09 0.22 -2.38
C LEU A 104 20.13 0.30 -3.49
N ASP A 105 20.17 1.38 -4.28
CA ASP A 105 21.22 1.61 -5.28
C ASP A 105 22.63 1.75 -4.65
N LYS A 106 22.71 2.34 -3.44
CA LYS A 106 23.96 2.42 -2.68
C LYS A 106 24.42 1.09 -2.10
N LYS A 107 23.46 0.26 -1.60
CA LYS A 107 23.77 -1.02 -0.94
C LYS A 107 24.04 -2.17 -1.91
N PHE A 108 23.43 -2.15 -3.09
CA PHE A 108 23.45 -3.26 -4.03
C PHE A 108 23.85 -2.82 -5.44
N LYS A 109 24.37 -3.75 -6.20
CA LYS A 109 24.77 -3.49 -7.60
C LYS A 109 23.58 -3.65 -8.54
N ASN A 110 23.11 -2.54 -9.13
CA ASN A 110 21.98 -2.50 -10.09
C ASN A 110 20.71 -3.24 -9.60
N PRO A 111 20.19 -2.94 -8.42
CA PRO A 111 19.04 -3.64 -7.90
C PRO A 111 17.76 -3.27 -8.66
N PHE A 112 16.89 -4.27 -8.84
CA PHE A 112 15.49 -4.05 -9.13
C PHE A 112 14.72 -3.96 -7.81
N VAL A 113 13.75 -3.07 -7.76
CA VAL A 113 12.92 -2.85 -6.58
C VAL A 113 11.47 -3.14 -6.95
N LEU A 114 10.83 -4.01 -6.20
CA LEU A 114 9.39 -4.15 -6.18
C LEU A 114 8.85 -3.24 -5.07
N GLY A 115 7.99 -2.29 -5.43
CA GLY A 115 7.24 -1.48 -4.46
C GLY A 115 5.90 -2.13 -4.13
N LEU A 116 5.59 -2.28 -2.84
CA LEU A 116 4.32 -2.79 -2.34
C LEU A 116 3.82 -1.93 -1.18
N TRP A 117 2.49 -1.78 -1.06
CA TRP A 117 1.83 -1.06 0.04
C TRP A 117 1.31 -2.05 1.07
N CYS A 118 1.63 -1.84 2.35
CA CYS A 118 1.34 -2.78 3.44
C CYS A 118 -0.13 -2.80 3.88
N ASP A 119 -0.96 -1.91 3.37
CA ASP A 119 -2.35 -1.74 3.78
C ASP A 119 -3.36 -2.37 2.82
N HIS A 120 -2.88 -3.11 1.83
CA HIS A 120 -3.68 -3.83 0.86
C HIS A 120 -3.85 -5.31 1.22
N VAL A 121 -4.94 -5.90 0.75
CA VAL A 121 -5.20 -7.35 0.84
C VAL A 121 -5.11 -7.98 -0.55
N VAL A 122 -4.46 -9.13 -0.61
CA VAL A 122 -4.33 -9.95 -1.82
C VAL A 122 -4.81 -11.36 -1.48
N ARG A 123 -5.85 -11.85 -2.17
CA ARG A 123 -6.44 -13.18 -1.91
C ARG A 123 -5.77 -14.28 -2.71
N ASN A 124 -5.45 -14.02 -3.99
CA ASN A 124 -4.84 -14.99 -4.89
C ASN A 124 -3.31 -15.01 -4.71
N GLU A 125 -2.86 -15.68 -3.65
CA GLU A 125 -1.45 -15.73 -3.28
C GLU A 125 -0.55 -16.28 -4.39
N ALA A 126 -0.94 -17.39 -5.03
CA ALA A 126 -0.14 -18.00 -6.09
C ALA A 126 0.02 -17.07 -7.29
N GLU A 127 -1.07 -16.43 -7.73
CA GLU A 127 -1.06 -15.46 -8.83
C GLU A 127 -0.20 -14.24 -8.48
N PHE A 128 -0.30 -13.75 -7.23
CA PHE A 128 0.49 -12.63 -6.72
C PHE A 128 2.00 -12.92 -6.79
N LEU A 129 2.44 -14.06 -6.27
CA LEU A 129 3.85 -14.43 -6.29
C LEU A 129 4.38 -14.68 -7.70
N ASN A 130 3.54 -15.21 -8.59
CA ASN A 130 3.88 -15.40 -10.00
C ASN A 130 3.92 -14.05 -10.75
N ALA A 131 2.98 -13.13 -10.48
CA ALA A 131 2.97 -11.79 -11.06
C ALA A 131 4.24 -11.00 -10.69
N ILE A 132 4.70 -11.08 -9.44
CA ILE A 132 5.97 -10.48 -9.00
C ILE A 132 7.15 -11.06 -9.80
N THR A 133 7.22 -12.37 -9.93
CA THR A 133 8.31 -13.04 -10.67
C THR A 133 8.32 -12.64 -12.14
N LEU A 134 7.12 -12.60 -12.76
CA LEU A 134 6.97 -12.17 -14.14
C LEU A 134 7.32 -10.70 -14.32
N ALA A 135 6.91 -9.84 -13.38
CA ALA A 135 7.24 -8.41 -13.41
C ALA A 135 8.75 -8.18 -13.32
N HIS A 136 9.44 -8.86 -12.40
CA HIS A 136 10.90 -8.78 -12.30
C HIS A 136 11.60 -9.26 -13.58
N LYS A 137 11.22 -10.42 -14.10
CA LYS A 137 11.76 -10.93 -15.36
C LYS A 137 11.54 -9.95 -16.51
N THR A 138 10.31 -9.42 -16.64
CA THR A 138 9.95 -8.46 -17.70
C THR A 138 10.72 -7.14 -17.56
N ALA A 139 10.89 -6.64 -16.34
CA ALA A 139 11.65 -5.41 -16.09
C ALA A 139 13.12 -5.56 -16.52
N ARG A 140 13.72 -6.73 -16.29
CA ARG A 140 15.09 -7.04 -16.75
C ARG A 140 15.19 -7.20 -18.27
N GLU A 141 14.25 -7.97 -18.87
CA GLU A 141 14.27 -8.26 -20.31
C GLU A 141 14.02 -7.01 -21.16
N MET A 142 13.07 -6.17 -20.74
CA MET A 142 12.64 -5.00 -21.50
C MET A 142 13.36 -3.70 -21.07
N ASP A 143 14.07 -3.74 -19.96
CA ASP A 143 14.70 -2.57 -19.35
C ASP A 143 13.69 -1.43 -19.10
N LYS A 144 12.47 -1.77 -18.59
CA LYS A 144 11.35 -0.86 -18.34
C LYS A 144 10.85 -0.98 -16.91
N PHE A 145 10.07 0.01 -16.48
CA PHE A 145 9.18 -0.12 -15.33
C PHE A 145 8.08 -1.12 -15.69
N VAL A 146 7.71 -1.96 -14.74
CA VAL A 146 6.64 -2.94 -14.95
C VAL A 146 5.64 -2.78 -13.82
N GLU A 147 4.45 -2.31 -14.13
CA GLU A 147 3.35 -2.19 -13.18
C GLU A 147 2.44 -3.42 -13.26
N ILE A 148 1.90 -3.82 -12.10
CA ILE A 148 0.90 -4.88 -12.02
C ILE A 148 -0.45 -4.20 -11.88
N GLY A 149 -1.28 -4.34 -12.91
CA GLY A 149 -2.65 -3.82 -12.93
C GLY A 149 -3.66 -4.92 -12.66
N VAL A 150 -4.74 -4.58 -11.99
CA VAL A 150 -5.85 -5.48 -11.65
C VAL A 150 -7.10 -5.05 -12.40
N ARG A 151 -7.87 -6.04 -12.90
CA ARG A 151 -9.11 -5.75 -13.60
C ARG A 151 -10.11 -5.04 -12.68
N PRO A 152 -10.66 -3.89 -13.10
CA PRO A 152 -11.65 -3.18 -12.29
C PRO A 152 -12.97 -3.97 -12.26
N THR A 153 -13.50 -4.16 -11.05
CA THR A 153 -14.79 -4.83 -10.82
C THR A 153 -15.90 -3.85 -10.43
N THR A 154 -15.53 -2.65 -10.02
CA THR A 154 -16.46 -1.58 -9.61
C THR A 154 -15.91 -0.22 -10.05
N PRO A 155 -16.77 0.80 -10.27
CA PRO A 155 -16.33 2.16 -10.62
C PRO A 155 -15.81 2.90 -9.37
N ASN A 156 -14.54 2.68 -9.02
CA ASN A 156 -13.91 3.29 -7.86
C ASN A 156 -13.22 4.61 -8.26
N VAL A 157 -13.72 5.72 -7.73
CA VAL A 157 -13.18 7.09 -7.97
C VAL A 157 -12.00 7.45 -7.07
N ALA A 158 -11.65 6.60 -6.10
CA ALA A 158 -10.52 6.81 -5.20
C ALA A 158 -9.22 6.19 -5.72
N LEU A 159 -9.29 5.37 -6.77
CA LEU A 159 -8.16 4.66 -7.37
C LEU A 159 -7.72 5.31 -8.69
N GLY A 160 -6.45 5.08 -9.04
CA GLY A 160 -5.94 5.31 -10.38
C GLY A 160 -6.28 4.16 -11.34
N TYR A 161 -6.23 4.45 -12.64
CA TYR A 161 -6.44 3.49 -13.70
C TYR A 161 -5.33 3.59 -14.74
N PHE A 162 -4.84 2.43 -15.20
CA PHE A 162 -4.00 2.35 -16.38
C PHE A 162 -4.87 2.11 -17.62
N LYS A 163 -4.75 2.97 -18.62
CA LYS A 163 -5.19 2.65 -19.96
C LYS A 163 -4.12 1.79 -20.63
N VAL A 164 -4.50 0.61 -21.11
CA VAL A 164 -3.60 -0.32 -21.79
C VAL A 164 -3.86 -0.35 -23.29
N GLY A 165 -2.79 -0.55 -24.06
CA GLY A 165 -2.82 -0.68 -25.51
C GLY A 165 -2.80 -2.15 -25.95
N LYS A 166 -2.04 -2.43 -27.01
CA LYS A 166 -1.90 -3.80 -27.52
C LYS A 166 -1.25 -4.74 -26.50
N MET A 167 -1.67 -5.99 -26.55
CA MET A 167 -0.98 -7.06 -25.84
C MET A 167 0.36 -7.33 -26.52
N LEU A 168 1.44 -7.20 -25.77
CA LEU A 168 2.81 -7.43 -26.25
C LEU A 168 3.20 -8.90 -26.16
N LYS A 169 2.81 -9.56 -25.08
CA LYS A 169 3.18 -10.96 -24.80
C LYS A 169 2.18 -11.56 -23.79
N LYS A 170 2.01 -12.88 -23.83
CA LYS A 170 1.37 -13.66 -22.77
C LYS A 170 2.41 -14.60 -22.16
N SER A 171 2.52 -14.64 -20.84
CA SER A 171 3.44 -15.52 -20.10
C SER A 171 2.80 -15.94 -18.78
N ASP A 172 2.92 -17.20 -18.43
CA ASP A 172 2.43 -17.79 -17.18
C ASP A 172 0.94 -17.48 -16.89
N GLY A 173 0.12 -17.48 -17.94
CA GLY A 173 -1.31 -17.15 -17.85
C GLY A 173 -1.64 -15.66 -17.89
N MET A 174 -0.68 -14.78 -17.60
CA MET A 174 -0.84 -13.33 -17.52
C MET A 174 -0.49 -12.63 -18.84
N ALA A 175 -1.17 -11.52 -19.14
CA ALA A 175 -0.91 -10.70 -20.31
C ALA A 175 -0.06 -9.48 -19.95
N ILE A 176 0.91 -9.16 -20.79
CA ILE A 176 1.74 -7.97 -20.74
C ILE A 176 1.25 -7.01 -21.81
N PHE A 177 0.87 -5.81 -21.41
CA PHE A 177 0.29 -4.79 -22.29
C PHE A 177 1.22 -3.59 -22.44
N GLU A 178 1.10 -2.94 -23.58
CA GLU A 178 1.63 -1.59 -23.77
C GLU A 178 0.89 -0.62 -22.83
N PHE A 179 1.65 0.24 -22.16
CA PHE A 179 1.10 1.36 -21.39
C PHE A 179 0.68 2.47 -22.36
N VAL A 180 -0.51 3.03 -22.17
CA VAL A 180 -1.01 4.16 -22.94
C VAL A 180 -1.11 5.41 -22.07
N ALA A 181 -1.76 5.33 -20.92
CA ALA A 181 -1.95 6.45 -19.99
C ALA A 181 -2.24 5.97 -18.58
N GLN A 182 -1.95 6.82 -17.59
CA GLN A 182 -2.44 6.70 -16.22
C GLN A 182 -3.47 7.81 -15.98
N ILE A 183 -4.62 7.45 -15.45
CA ILE A 183 -5.69 8.36 -15.05
C ILE A 183 -5.86 8.23 -13.55
N GLU A 184 -5.52 9.26 -12.80
CA GLU A 184 -5.60 9.26 -11.34
C GLU A 184 -6.95 9.83 -10.89
N LYS A 185 -7.68 9.08 -10.09
CA LYS A 185 -8.95 9.46 -9.46
C LYS A 185 -9.95 10.10 -10.43
N PRO A 186 -10.43 9.33 -11.44
CA PRO A 186 -11.39 9.82 -12.43
C PRO A 186 -12.73 10.19 -11.76
N ASP A 187 -13.57 10.90 -12.48
CA ASP A 187 -14.97 11.06 -12.07
C ASP A 187 -15.73 9.72 -12.18
N TYR A 188 -16.93 9.67 -11.57
CA TYR A 188 -17.73 8.44 -11.54
C TYR A 188 -18.19 7.99 -12.95
N THR A 189 -18.45 8.94 -13.84
CA THR A 189 -18.89 8.64 -15.21
C THR A 189 -17.79 7.95 -15.99
N ASP A 190 -16.56 8.44 -15.89
CA ASP A 190 -15.41 7.84 -16.53
C ASP A 190 -15.03 6.51 -15.87
N ALA A 191 -15.02 6.44 -14.54
CA ALA A 191 -14.78 5.18 -13.82
C ALA A 191 -15.76 4.08 -14.25
N LYS A 192 -17.05 4.40 -14.46
CA LYS A 192 -18.05 3.47 -14.95
C LYS A 192 -17.76 2.98 -16.38
N LYS A 193 -17.30 3.86 -17.28
CA LYS A 193 -16.85 3.49 -18.62
C LYS A 193 -15.63 2.55 -18.56
N PHE A 194 -14.67 2.84 -17.67
CA PHE A 194 -13.45 2.05 -17.52
C PHE A 194 -13.74 0.61 -17.07
N VAL A 195 -14.69 0.41 -16.15
CA VAL A 195 -15.12 -0.94 -15.72
C VAL A 195 -15.75 -1.74 -16.87
N SER A 196 -16.55 -1.09 -17.71
CA SER A 196 -17.20 -1.74 -18.86
C SER A 196 -16.27 -2.00 -20.04
N SER A 197 -15.14 -1.34 -20.09
CA SER A 197 -14.11 -1.49 -21.11
C SER A 197 -13.04 -2.50 -20.70
N TRP A 198 -12.52 -3.24 -21.67
CA TRP A 198 -11.38 -4.15 -21.47
C TRP A 198 -10.02 -3.43 -21.56
N GLU A 199 -10.03 -2.13 -21.78
CA GLU A 199 -8.84 -1.30 -22.00
C GLU A 199 -8.26 -0.69 -20.71
N TYR A 200 -8.87 -0.93 -19.55
CA TYR A 200 -8.45 -0.33 -18.31
C TYR A 200 -8.21 -1.35 -17.20
N LEU A 201 -7.16 -1.10 -16.43
CA LEU A 201 -6.81 -1.85 -15.21
C LEU A 201 -6.68 -0.88 -14.06
N TRP A 202 -7.05 -1.27 -12.85
CA TRP A 202 -6.74 -0.49 -11.65
C TRP A 202 -5.23 -0.37 -11.46
N HIS A 203 -4.77 0.82 -11.16
CA HIS A 203 -3.44 1.09 -10.64
C HIS A 203 -3.43 0.78 -9.14
N VAL A 204 -2.84 -0.36 -8.77
CA VAL A 204 -2.77 -0.82 -7.38
C VAL A 204 -1.45 -0.43 -6.69
N GLY A 205 -0.59 0.26 -7.40
CA GLY A 205 0.70 0.74 -6.89
C GLY A 205 1.75 -0.35 -6.71
N TYR A 206 1.60 -1.51 -7.37
CA TYR A 206 2.57 -2.59 -7.33
C TYR A 206 3.41 -2.55 -8.61
N GLY A 207 4.68 -2.22 -8.47
CA GLY A 207 5.55 -2.09 -9.63
C GLY A 207 6.98 -2.52 -9.37
N VAL A 208 7.64 -3.04 -10.42
CA VAL A 208 9.06 -3.37 -10.43
C VAL A 208 9.81 -2.38 -11.29
N TRP A 209 10.87 -1.80 -10.73
CA TRP A 209 11.70 -0.80 -11.41
C TRP A 209 13.16 -0.92 -10.99
N SER A 210 14.08 -0.55 -11.89
CA SER A 210 15.50 -0.40 -11.53
C SER A 210 15.69 0.83 -10.63
N ALA A 211 16.39 0.68 -9.51
CA ALA A 211 16.69 1.79 -8.60
C ALA A 211 17.37 2.97 -9.33
N LYS A 212 18.31 2.68 -10.20
CA LYS A 212 19.00 3.67 -11.01
C LYS A 212 18.06 4.43 -11.96
N LYS A 213 17.11 3.71 -12.60
CA LYS A 213 16.11 4.36 -13.47
C LYS A 213 15.15 5.23 -12.71
N MET A 214 14.69 4.79 -11.52
CA MET A 214 13.85 5.61 -10.66
C MET A 214 14.57 6.90 -10.26
N LEU A 215 15.83 6.82 -9.84
CA LEU A 215 16.64 8.00 -9.53
C LEU A 215 16.78 8.94 -10.74
N ALA A 216 17.01 8.42 -11.95
CA ALA A 216 17.07 9.22 -13.16
C ALA A 216 15.73 9.92 -13.50
N LYS A 217 14.59 9.26 -13.23
CA LYS A 217 13.27 9.88 -13.40
C LYS A 217 13.00 10.97 -12.36
N LEU A 218 13.41 10.76 -11.12
CA LEU A 218 13.35 11.80 -10.07
C LEU A 218 14.25 12.99 -10.41
N GLU A 219 15.47 12.78 -10.93
CA GLU A 219 16.34 13.84 -11.41
C GLU A 219 15.68 14.70 -12.48
N LYS A 220 14.99 14.07 -13.41
CA LYS A 220 14.34 14.75 -14.53
C LYS A 220 13.06 15.50 -14.12
N HIS A 221 12.21 14.87 -13.31
CA HIS A 221 10.85 15.34 -13.07
C HIS A 221 10.60 15.88 -11.64
N PHE A 222 11.47 15.56 -10.67
CA PHE A 222 11.37 15.96 -9.26
C PHE A 222 12.68 16.53 -8.72
N LYS A 223 13.25 17.49 -9.44
CA LYS A 223 14.64 18.00 -9.28
C LYS A 223 14.99 18.43 -7.84
N GLU A 224 14.09 19.13 -7.16
CA GLU A 224 14.35 19.60 -5.77
C GLU A 224 14.45 18.41 -4.81
N GLY A 225 13.49 17.48 -4.89
CA GLY A 225 13.53 16.26 -4.09
C GLY A 225 14.76 15.39 -4.42
N TYR A 226 15.09 15.25 -5.69
CA TYR A 226 16.26 14.47 -6.12
C TYR A 226 17.58 15.00 -5.55
N LYS A 227 17.80 16.32 -5.51
CA LYS A 227 19.02 16.90 -4.90
C LYS A 227 19.18 16.46 -3.44
N ALA A 228 18.12 16.52 -2.66
CA ALA A 228 18.15 16.09 -1.27
C ALA A 228 18.38 14.56 -1.15
N ILE A 229 17.70 13.76 -1.97
CA ILE A 229 17.87 12.32 -2.05
C ILE A 229 19.32 11.94 -2.40
N LEU A 230 19.94 12.64 -3.33
CA LEU A 230 21.34 12.40 -3.72
C LEU A 230 22.32 12.66 -2.57
N GLU A 231 22.11 13.73 -1.78
CA GLU A 231 22.94 14.01 -0.60
C GLU A 231 22.77 12.92 0.47
N ILE A 232 21.54 12.42 0.66
CA ILE A 232 21.28 11.29 1.54
C ILE A 232 22.00 10.02 1.04
N GLN A 233 21.94 9.73 -0.27
CA GLN A 233 22.62 8.58 -0.86
C GLN A 233 24.15 8.64 -0.64
N LYS A 234 24.76 9.81 -0.79
CA LYS A 234 26.20 10.00 -0.55
C LYS A 234 26.58 9.71 0.90
N ALA A 235 25.75 10.16 1.85
CA ALA A 235 26.00 10.01 3.28
C ALA A 235 25.62 8.62 3.82
N TRP A 236 24.90 7.81 3.06
CA TRP A 236 24.45 6.49 3.53
C TRP A 236 25.63 5.56 3.84
N GLY A 237 25.63 4.97 5.04
CA GLY A 237 26.71 4.11 5.54
C GLY A 237 27.91 4.87 6.10
N THR A 238 27.86 6.21 6.21
CA THR A 238 28.90 7.03 6.85
C THR A 238 28.48 7.43 8.28
N PRO A 239 29.42 7.91 9.12
CA PRO A 239 29.10 8.43 10.46
C PRO A 239 28.10 9.59 10.45
N ASP A 240 28.02 10.36 9.37
CA ASP A 240 27.12 11.51 9.25
C ASP A 240 25.72 11.15 8.74
N GLN A 241 25.42 9.88 8.48
CA GLN A 241 24.17 9.43 7.86
C GLN A 241 22.92 10.03 8.53
N GLU A 242 22.74 9.85 9.84
CA GLU A 242 21.53 10.32 10.52
C GLU A 242 21.35 11.83 10.44
N LYS A 243 22.44 12.57 10.62
CA LYS A 243 22.47 14.04 10.53
C LYS A 243 22.07 14.53 9.14
N VAL A 244 22.63 13.91 8.11
CA VAL A 244 22.35 14.27 6.71
C VAL A 244 20.92 13.89 6.33
N ILE A 245 20.44 12.69 6.68
CA ILE A 245 19.06 12.27 6.42
C ILE A 245 18.10 13.28 7.02
N LYS A 246 18.24 13.62 8.31
CA LYS A 246 17.35 14.57 8.96
C LYS A 246 17.33 15.93 8.27
N ARG A 247 18.50 16.49 7.96
CA ARG A 247 18.65 17.81 7.32
C ARG A 247 18.12 17.85 5.89
N GLU A 248 18.41 16.81 5.09
CA GLU A 248 18.06 16.82 3.68
C GLU A 248 16.63 16.35 3.41
N TYR A 249 16.12 15.40 4.21
CA TYR A 249 14.79 14.86 4.00
C TYR A 249 13.69 15.90 4.18
N GLU A 250 13.86 16.82 5.13
CA GLU A 250 12.93 17.95 5.36
C GLU A 250 12.81 18.92 4.19
N LYS A 251 13.81 18.94 3.29
CA LYS A 251 13.83 19.78 2.07
C LYS A 251 13.06 19.16 0.91
N ILE A 252 12.74 17.84 0.96
CA ILE A 252 12.02 17.17 -0.11
C ILE A 252 10.59 17.71 -0.16
N PRO A 253 10.09 18.25 -1.28
CA PRO A 253 8.72 18.70 -1.40
C PRO A 253 7.73 17.54 -1.18
N LYS A 254 6.62 17.81 -0.46
CA LYS A 254 5.54 16.82 -0.31
C LYS A 254 4.84 16.63 -1.64
N ASN A 255 4.99 15.45 -2.22
CA ASN A 255 4.33 15.07 -3.47
C ASN A 255 4.17 13.55 -3.55
N SER A 256 3.14 13.06 -4.22
CA SER A 256 3.02 11.64 -4.51
C SER A 256 3.96 11.25 -5.67
N ILE A 257 4.39 9.99 -5.67
CA ILE A 257 5.19 9.43 -6.77
C ILE A 257 4.42 9.47 -8.09
N ASP A 258 3.08 9.39 -8.03
CA ASP A 258 2.21 9.45 -9.19
C ASP A 258 2.32 10.79 -9.91
N TYR A 259 2.27 11.91 -9.16
CA TYR A 259 2.44 13.24 -9.74
C TYR A 259 3.90 13.61 -10.01
N ALA A 260 4.83 13.14 -9.16
CA ALA A 260 6.24 13.49 -9.30
C ALA A 260 6.93 12.76 -10.46
N VAL A 261 6.54 11.51 -10.74
CA VAL A 261 7.20 10.65 -11.73
C VAL A 261 6.21 9.95 -12.66
N ASN A 262 5.24 9.20 -12.12
CA ASN A 262 4.45 8.26 -12.92
C ASN A 262 3.63 8.95 -14.01
N SER A 263 3.08 10.14 -13.76
CA SER A 263 2.35 10.94 -14.74
C SER A 263 3.17 11.39 -15.95
N HIS A 264 4.50 11.29 -15.85
CA HIS A 264 5.44 11.64 -16.92
C HIS A 264 5.98 10.43 -17.68
N LEU A 265 5.63 9.23 -17.25
CA LEU A 265 6.06 8.00 -17.91
C LEU A 265 5.24 7.76 -19.18
N THR A 266 5.91 7.15 -20.17
CA THR A 266 5.33 6.85 -21.48
C THR A 266 5.43 5.36 -21.78
N SER A 267 4.88 4.91 -22.92
CA SER A 267 5.04 3.54 -23.41
C SER A 267 6.50 3.11 -23.65
N GLN A 268 7.41 4.10 -23.74
CA GLN A 268 8.85 3.81 -23.83
C GLN A 268 9.43 3.44 -22.46
N ASP A 269 8.81 3.94 -21.38
CA ASP A 269 9.31 3.81 -20.02
C ASP A 269 8.73 2.60 -19.29
N GLN A 270 7.47 2.21 -19.59
CA GLN A 270 6.77 1.19 -18.80
C GLN A 270 5.84 0.29 -19.61
N VAL A 271 5.54 -0.87 -19.01
CA VAL A 271 4.54 -1.85 -19.48
C VAL A 271 3.68 -2.30 -18.31
N ILE A 272 2.50 -2.86 -18.59
CA ILE A 272 1.54 -3.28 -17.57
C ILE A 272 1.30 -4.79 -17.67
N ILE A 273 1.42 -5.49 -16.55
CA ILE A 273 1.00 -6.89 -16.41
C ILE A 273 -0.42 -6.90 -15.83
N SER A 274 -1.34 -7.58 -16.49
CA SER A 274 -2.67 -7.83 -15.95
C SER A 274 -2.68 -9.12 -15.16
N ALA A 275 -3.02 -9.05 -13.87
CA ALA A 275 -3.09 -10.18 -12.96
C ALA A 275 -4.39 -10.17 -12.14
N ASP A 276 -4.95 -11.34 -11.87
CA ASP A 276 -6.09 -11.49 -10.96
C ASP A 276 -5.61 -11.78 -9.54
N LEU A 277 -5.25 -10.73 -8.84
CA LEU A 277 -4.70 -10.81 -7.49
C LEU A 277 -5.75 -11.05 -6.40
N GLY A 278 -7.05 -10.95 -6.72
CA GLY A 278 -8.07 -10.81 -5.68
C GLY A 278 -7.77 -9.60 -4.77
N TRP A 279 -7.27 -8.52 -5.35
CA TRP A 279 -6.77 -7.34 -4.65
C TRP A 279 -7.91 -6.47 -4.11
N ARG A 280 -7.70 -5.93 -2.88
CA ARG A 280 -8.56 -4.93 -2.27
C ARG A 280 -7.75 -3.90 -1.49
N ASP A 281 -8.12 -2.64 -1.63
CA ASP A 281 -7.74 -1.59 -0.67
C ASP A 281 -8.71 -1.66 0.52
N VAL A 282 -8.20 -1.85 1.72
CA VAL A 282 -8.98 -1.86 2.97
C VAL A 282 -8.73 -0.54 3.70
N GLY A 283 -9.15 0.55 3.07
CA GLY A 283 -8.93 1.91 3.56
C GLY A 283 -10.00 2.44 4.50
N THR A 284 -11.18 1.79 4.54
CA THR A 284 -12.34 2.19 5.35
C THR A 284 -13.02 0.99 5.99
N TRP A 285 -13.88 1.24 6.98
CA TRP A 285 -14.67 0.21 7.65
C TRP A 285 -15.62 -0.52 6.72
N ASN A 286 -16.18 0.17 5.71
CA ASN A 286 -17.01 -0.49 4.70
C ASN A 286 -16.20 -1.47 3.85
N GLU A 287 -15.01 -1.06 3.40
CA GLU A 287 -14.12 -1.93 2.62
C GLU A 287 -13.64 -3.14 3.45
N LEU A 288 -13.37 -2.95 4.75
CA LEU A 288 -13.08 -4.06 5.66
C LEU A 288 -14.26 -5.02 5.79
N LYS A 289 -15.48 -4.49 5.99
CA LYS A 289 -16.71 -5.31 6.05
C LYS A 289 -16.88 -6.13 4.78
N ASP A 290 -16.75 -5.50 3.62
CA ASP A 290 -16.91 -6.16 2.33
C ASP A 290 -15.76 -7.16 2.05
N GLU A 291 -14.57 -6.96 2.65
CA GLU A 291 -13.48 -7.93 2.60
C GLU A 291 -13.78 -9.18 3.46
N MET A 292 -14.41 -8.99 4.61
CA MET A 292 -14.74 -10.09 5.54
C MET A 292 -16.01 -10.86 5.17
N ALA A 293 -16.92 -10.25 4.40
CA ALA A 293 -18.20 -10.81 4.02
C ALA A 293 -18.07 -11.81 2.85
N ASN A 294 -18.88 -12.86 2.87
CA ASN A 294 -19.03 -13.78 1.73
C ASN A 294 -20.04 -13.22 0.71
N LYS A 295 -21.10 -12.56 1.21
CA LYS A 295 -22.12 -11.88 0.41
C LYS A 295 -22.28 -10.45 0.90
N SER A 296 -22.65 -9.53 0.02
CA SER A 296 -22.80 -8.11 0.37
C SER A 296 -23.76 -7.84 1.53
N ALA A 297 -24.82 -8.63 1.66
CA ALA A 297 -25.81 -8.48 2.73
C ALA A 297 -25.40 -9.13 4.07
N ASP A 298 -24.29 -9.89 4.10
CA ASP A 298 -23.86 -10.54 5.33
C ASP A 298 -23.47 -9.49 6.38
N SER A 299 -23.94 -9.66 7.61
CA SER A 299 -23.44 -8.91 8.75
C SER A 299 -22.20 -9.60 9.32
N ILE A 300 -21.19 -8.83 9.67
CA ILE A 300 -19.93 -9.30 10.23
C ILE A 300 -19.86 -8.88 11.69
N MET A 301 -19.62 -9.84 12.56
CA MET A 301 -19.51 -9.63 14.00
C MET A 301 -18.17 -10.15 14.48
N GLN A 302 -17.44 -9.32 15.23
CA GLN A 302 -16.21 -9.69 15.90
C GLN A 302 -16.22 -9.17 17.34
N GLY A 303 -15.82 -10.02 18.28
CA GLY A 303 -15.93 -9.79 19.72
C GLY A 303 -17.19 -10.40 20.32
N GLN A 304 -17.58 -9.96 21.52
CA GLN A 304 -18.80 -10.44 22.20
C GLN A 304 -20.03 -9.68 21.69
N VAL A 305 -20.70 -10.25 20.70
CA VAL A 305 -21.90 -9.64 20.06
C VAL A 305 -23.08 -10.59 20.17
N MET A 306 -24.22 -10.06 20.55
CA MET A 306 -25.53 -10.73 20.47
C MET A 306 -26.42 -9.92 19.52
N ASP A 307 -26.96 -10.58 18.52
CA ASP A 307 -27.71 -9.91 17.45
C ASP A 307 -29.11 -10.54 17.21
N ILE A 308 -30.02 -9.70 16.77
CA ILE A 308 -31.33 -10.07 16.24
C ILE A 308 -31.61 -9.19 15.03
N ASP A 309 -31.91 -9.79 13.87
CA ASP A 309 -32.32 -9.11 12.64
C ASP A 309 -31.32 -8.04 12.14
N LEU A 310 -30.07 -8.44 11.99
CA LEU A 310 -29.03 -7.58 11.38
C LEU A 310 -28.86 -7.87 9.89
N THR A 311 -28.79 -6.80 9.09
CA THR A 311 -28.52 -6.88 7.65
C THR A 311 -27.42 -5.90 7.27
N ASP A 312 -26.38 -6.38 6.54
CA ASP A 312 -25.30 -5.57 6.00
C ASP A 312 -24.57 -4.69 7.04
N CYS A 313 -24.41 -5.19 8.26
CA CYS A 313 -23.74 -4.48 9.35
C CYS A 313 -22.31 -5.01 9.59
N LEU A 314 -21.46 -4.15 10.14
CA LEU A 314 -20.22 -4.54 10.81
C LEU A 314 -20.29 -4.14 12.29
N ILE A 315 -20.14 -5.10 13.17
CA ILE A 315 -19.94 -4.86 14.61
C ILE A 315 -18.57 -5.43 14.98
N TYR A 316 -17.67 -4.55 15.37
CA TYR A 316 -16.30 -4.90 15.72
C TYR A 316 -16.00 -4.40 17.14
N SER A 317 -15.74 -5.32 18.09
CA SER A 317 -15.36 -4.98 19.45
C SER A 317 -14.01 -5.57 19.81
N GLN A 318 -13.15 -4.73 20.40
CA GLN A 318 -11.88 -5.15 21.02
C GLN A 318 -12.05 -5.46 22.52
N THR A 319 -13.19 -5.13 23.11
CA THR A 319 -13.42 -5.28 24.54
C THR A 319 -13.99 -6.65 24.87
N GLU A 320 -13.23 -7.47 25.58
CA GLU A 320 -13.69 -8.81 26.01
C GLU A 320 -14.69 -8.77 27.18
N GLN A 321 -14.73 -7.67 27.93
CA GLN A 321 -15.55 -7.52 29.15
C GLN A 321 -16.93 -6.90 28.90
N LYS A 322 -17.25 -6.60 27.65
CA LYS A 322 -18.50 -5.94 27.28
C LYS A 322 -19.21 -6.68 26.17
N ILE A 323 -20.50 -6.94 26.35
CA ILE A 323 -21.37 -7.47 25.31
C ILE A 323 -22.00 -6.32 24.55
N ILE A 324 -21.97 -6.37 23.23
CA ILE A 324 -22.74 -5.51 22.33
C ILE A 324 -24.00 -6.27 21.93
N ALA A 325 -25.17 -5.79 22.34
CA ALA A 325 -26.44 -6.29 21.88
C ALA A 325 -27.00 -5.37 20.78
N ALA A 326 -27.35 -5.93 19.63
CA ALA A 326 -27.82 -5.18 18.47
C ALA A 326 -29.09 -5.83 17.88
N ILE A 327 -30.11 -5.02 17.66
CA ILE A 327 -31.43 -5.52 17.22
C ILE A 327 -31.95 -4.63 16.08
N GLY A 328 -32.38 -5.25 14.97
CA GLY A 328 -33.06 -4.58 13.87
C GLY A 328 -32.25 -3.52 13.17
N LEU A 329 -30.94 -3.72 13.02
CA LEU A 329 -30.05 -2.72 12.38
C LEU A 329 -29.73 -3.13 10.93
N GLU A 330 -29.63 -2.11 10.08
CA GLU A 330 -29.29 -2.27 8.67
C GLU A 330 -28.24 -1.26 8.26
N SER A 331 -27.23 -1.72 7.49
CA SER A 331 -26.19 -0.88 6.87
C SER A 331 -25.46 0.04 7.87
N LEU A 332 -25.10 -0.49 9.03
CA LEU A 332 -24.35 0.21 10.07
C LEU A 332 -22.98 -0.39 10.31
N ILE A 333 -22.07 0.49 10.67
CA ILE A 333 -20.73 0.18 11.18
C ILE A 333 -20.67 0.58 12.65
N ILE A 334 -20.39 -0.36 13.53
CA ILE A 334 -20.22 -0.17 14.97
C ILE A 334 -18.84 -0.68 15.34
N VAL A 335 -17.99 0.20 15.87
CA VAL A 335 -16.61 -0.16 16.26
C VAL A 335 -16.35 0.30 17.68
N ASP A 336 -16.13 -0.66 18.57
CA ASP A 336 -15.94 -0.46 19.99
C ASP A 336 -14.51 -0.77 20.40
N THR A 337 -13.85 0.22 21.01
CA THR A 337 -12.53 0.10 21.64
C THR A 337 -12.63 0.41 23.13
N GLN A 338 -11.53 0.32 23.86
CA GLN A 338 -11.53 0.62 25.30
C GLN A 338 -11.98 2.05 25.63
N ASP A 339 -11.66 3.00 24.76
CA ASP A 339 -11.78 4.44 25.00
C ASP A 339 -12.72 5.17 24.04
N ALA A 340 -13.19 4.50 22.99
CA ALA A 340 -14.04 5.13 21.98
C ALA A 340 -15.01 4.13 21.34
N LEU A 341 -16.21 4.63 21.01
CA LEU A 341 -17.23 3.92 20.24
C LEU A 341 -17.58 4.73 19.00
N LEU A 342 -17.39 4.14 17.82
CA LEU A 342 -17.87 4.67 16.55
C LEU A 342 -19.19 4.00 16.17
N ILE A 343 -20.19 4.79 15.83
CA ILE A 343 -21.42 4.35 15.16
C ILE A 343 -21.57 5.19 13.89
N CYS A 344 -21.60 4.55 12.74
CA CYS A 344 -21.58 5.22 11.46
C CYS A 344 -22.44 4.48 10.44
N ALA A 345 -23.19 5.21 9.60
CA ALA A 345 -23.82 4.62 8.43
C ALA A 345 -22.74 4.08 7.46
N LYS A 346 -22.95 2.89 6.91
CA LYS A 346 -22.00 2.18 6.05
C LYS A 346 -21.53 3.04 4.86
N ASN A 347 -22.41 3.80 4.24
CA ASN A 347 -22.11 4.69 3.11
C ASN A 347 -21.40 5.98 3.50
N ARG A 348 -21.13 6.22 4.80
CA ARG A 348 -20.48 7.43 5.32
C ARG A 348 -19.13 7.19 5.99
N THR A 349 -18.55 6.00 5.84
CA THR A 349 -17.26 5.65 6.46
C THR A 349 -16.10 6.54 6.03
N GLN A 350 -16.17 7.19 4.86
CA GLN A 350 -15.21 8.20 4.43
C GLN A 350 -15.24 9.47 5.32
N ASP A 351 -16.38 9.77 5.96
CA ASP A 351 -16.53 10.92 6.83
C ASP A 351 -15.85 10.77 8.21
N VAL A 352 -15.39 9.57 8.56
CA VAL A 352 -14.68 9.31 9.82
C VAL A 352 -13.45 10.23 9.96
N LYS A 353 -12.79 10.60 8.87
CA LYS A 353 -11.68 11.58 8.90
C LYS A 353 -12.10 12.93 9.51
N LYS A 354 -13.37 13.36 9.33
CA LYS A 354 -13.88 14.62 9.90
C LYS A 354 -13.98 14.57 11.43
N ILE A 355 -14.19 13.37 12.01
CA ILE A 355 -14.14 13.18 13.47
C ILE A 355 -12.72 13.43 13.98
N ILE A 356 -11.70 12.93 13.26
CA ILE A 356 -10.30 13.16 13.60
C ILE A 356 -9.96 14.67 13.55
N GLU A 357 -10.47 15.39 12.56
CA GLU A 357 -10.29 16.84 12.43
C GLU A 357 -10.90 17.56 13.65
N LYS A 358 -12.13 17.21 14.03
CA LYS A 358 -12.79 17.76 15.24
C LYS A 358 -12.05 17.41 16.54
N LEU A 359 -11.55 16.17 16.68
CA LEU A 359 -10.77 15.80 17.85
C LEU A 359 -9.50 16.65 17.99
N LYS A 360 -8.83 16.99 16.88
CA LYS A 360 -7.68 17.89 16.86
C LYS A 360 -8.06 19.33 17.23
N GLU A 361 -9.15 19.86 16.66
CA GLU A 361 -9.68 21.18 16.98
C GLU A 361 -10.03 21.28 18.47
N ASP A 362 -10.66 20.25 19.03
CA ASP A 362 -11.02 20.16 20.45
C ASP A 362 -9.85 19.81 21.38
N LYS A 363 -8.62 19.64 20.85
CA LYS A 363 -7.41 19.23 21.58
C LYS A 363 -7.57 17.93 22.36
N LYS A 364 -8.31 16.99 21.80
CA LYS A 364 -8.56 15.65 22.36
C LYS A 364 -7.53 14.63 21.85
N ASP A 365 -6.24 14.95 22.00
CA ASP A 365 -5.13 14.19 21.42
C ASP A 365 -5.02 12.75 21.92
N THR A 366 -5.57 12.45 23.11
CA THR A 366 -5.61 11.10 23.68
C THR A 366 -6.39 10.10 22.82
N TYR A 367 -7.28 10.60 21.96
CA TYR A 367 -8.09 9.77 21.05
C TYR A 367 -7.53 9.70 19.61
N LEU A 368 -6.32 10.25 19.35
CA LEU A 368 -5.70 10.34 18.02
C LEU A 368 -4.63 9.28 17.75
#